data_1a42dd4a1d44c9fd8841e74bf60a7e60
#
_entry.id   1a42dd4a1d44c9fd8841e74bf60a7e60
#
_cell.length_a   1.000
_cell.length_b   1.000
_cell.length_c   1.000
_cell.angle_alpha   90.00
_cell.angle_beta   90.00
_cell.angle_gamma   90.00
#
_symmetry.space_group_name_H-M   'P 1'
#
loop_
_entity.id
_entity.type
_entity.pdbx_description
1 polymer ?
#
loop_
_entity_poly.entity_id
_entity_poly.type
_entity_poly.pdbx_seq_one_letter_code
_entity_poly.pdbx_strand_id
1 'polypeptide(L)'
;AGITPGDTLIAINGHPIRDIIDYQYHAASSSVRLSVGTPDGSEFCVVIDNDYDTRLGIHFDEIAFDGERRCANKCVFCFIDQLPAGMRKSVYFKDDDYRLSFLQGNFVTLTNLTDSDIERIIHLRLSPLYVSVHSTDEETRRALLGRAGIATRPIMPTLKRLSEAGIEFHAQVVLVPGLNDGTMLEQTIEDLADLWPSCASLGIVPVG
;
A
#
# COMPACT_ATOMS: atom_id res chain seq x y z
N ALA A 1 11.39 -7.90 29.99
CA ALA A 1 12.31 -6.97 29.31
C ALA A 1 12.18 -5.51 29.80
N GLY A 2 11.24 -5.20 30.69
CA GLY A 2 11.04 -3.84 31.27
C GLY A 2 10.19 -2.91 30.41
N ILE A 3 9.66 -3.39 29.30
CA ILE A 3 8.71 -2.62 28.45
C ILE A 3 7.31 -2.81 29.02
N THR A 4 6.56 -1.73 29.14
CA THR A 4 5.22 -1.68 29.72
C THR A 4 4.20 -1.07 28.76
N PRO A 5 2.90 -1.35 28.90
CA PRO A 5 1.86 -0.68 28.13
C PRO A 5 1.96 0.84 28.28
N GLY A 6 1.93 1.57 27.16
CA GLY A 6 2.11 3.01 27.11
C GLY A 6 3.51 3.45 26.70
N ASP A 7 4.50 2.54 26.68
CA ASP A 7 5.80 2.82 26.09
C ASP A 7 5.70 2.87 24.56
N THR A 8 6.57 3.62 23.92
CA THR A 8 6.63 3.78 22.46
C THR A 8 7.85 3.08 21.90
N LEU A 9 7.66 2.15 20.95
CA LEU A 9 8.76 1.56 20.19
C LEU A 9 9.25 2.58 19.16
N ILE A 10 10.48 3.08 19.32
CA ILE A 10 11.09 4.10 18.45
C ILE A 10 11.83 3.44 17.28
N ALA A 11 12.68 2.46 17.60
CA ALA A 11 13.53 1.82 16.60
C ALA A 11 13.85 0.37 16.96
N ILE A 12 14.13 -0.45 15.94
CA ILE A 12 14.69 -1.79 16.05
C ILE A 12 16.02 -1.83 15.31
N ASN A 13 17.08 -2.28 16.00
CA ASN A 13 18.43 -2.36 15.45
C ASN A 13 18.92 -1.03 14.82
N GLY A 14 18.45 0.11 15.37
CA GLY A 14 18.75 1.46 14.87
C GLY A 14 17.88 1.93 13.70
N HIS A 15 16.94 1.11 13.24
CA HIS A 15 15.99 1.47 12.17
C HIS A 15 14.68 1.98 12.79
N PRO A 16 14.23 3.21 12.46
CA PRO A 16 12.95 3.72 12.90
C PRO A 16 11.78 2.84 12.43
N ILE A 17 10.79 2.67 13.28
CA ILE A 17 9.62 1.83 13.03
C ILE A 17 8.41 2.73 12.72
N ARG A 18 7.94 2.69 11.47
CA ARG A 18 6.82 3.51 10.97
C ARG A 18 5.50 2.74 10.88
N ASP A 19 5.60 1.41 10.80
CA ASP A 19 4.46 0.52 10.62
C ASP A 19 4.80 -0.92 11.04
N ILE A 20 3.79 -1.77 10.98
CA ILE A 20 3.94 -3.20 11.33
C ILE A 20 4.91 -3.94 10.39
N ILE A 21 5.11 -3.46 9.15
CA ILE A 21 6.03 -4.08 8.19
C ILE A 21 7.48 -3.85 8.64
N ASP A 22 7.84 -2.60 9.01
CA ASP A 22 9.16 -2.30 9.54
C ASP A 22 9.42 -3.14 10.81
N TYR A 23 8.41 -3.25 11.70
CA TYR A 23 8.51 -4.09 12.89
C TYR A 23 8.79 -5.55 12.54
N GLN A 24 8.01 -6.16 11.69
CA GLN A 24 8.16 -7.56 11.31
C GLN A 24 9.52 -7.83 10.63
N TYR A 25 9.91 -6.93 9.72
CA TYR A 25 11.16 -7.06 8.99
C TYR A 25 12.39 -6.96 9.89
N HIS A 26 12.45 -5.95 10.77
CA HIS A 26 13.61 -5.73 11.62
C HIS A 26 13.63 -6.60 12.89
N ALA A 27 12.48 -7.13 13.31
CA ALA A 27 12.41 -8.09 14.41
C ALA A 27 12.82 -9.51 14.01
N ALA A 28 12.86 -9.83 12.71
CA ALA A 28 13.30 -11.13 12.20
C ALA A 28 14.85 -11.24 12.23
N SER A 29 15.42 -11.21 13.44
CA SER A 29 16.87 -11.27 13.68
C SER A 29 17.13 -12.08 14.94
N SER A 30 18.29 -12.76 14.99
CA SER A 30 18.72 -13.54 16.17
C SER A 30 19.04 -12.69 17.39
N SER A 31 19.32 -11.40 17.19
CA SER A 31 19.48 -10.43 18.28
C SER A 31 18.78 -9.14 17.89
N VAL A 32 17.88 -8.68 18.74
CA VAL A 32 17.03 -7.52 18.50
C VAL A 32 17.31 -6.47 19.56
N ARG A 33 17.77 -5.30 19.13
CA ARG A 33 17.91 -4.11 19.99
C ARG A 33 16.72 -3.21 19.80
N LEU A 34 15.89 -3.07 20.82
CA LEU A 34 14.75 -2.18 20.86
C LEU A 34 15.15 -0.84 21.48
N SER A 35 14.87 0.27 20.81
CA SER A 35 14.90 1.60 21.39
C SER A 35 13.47 1.99 21.76
N VAL A 36 13.24 2.28 23.04
CA VAL A 36 11.92 2.47 23.62
C VAL A 36 11.86 3.82 24.31
N GLY A 37 10.83 4.61 24.04
CA GLY A 37 10.50 5.84 24.73
C GLY A 37 9.43 5.59 25.79
N THR A 38 9.59 6.17 26.95
CA THR A 38 8.62 6.14 28.04
C THR A 38 7.69 7.36 28.01
N PRO A 39 6.51 7.31 28.64
CA PRO A 39 5.59 8.44 28.69
C PRO A 39 6.13 9.72 29.34
N ASP A 40 7.16 9.61 30.19
CA ASP A 40 7.84 10.74 30.81
C ASP A 40 8.91 11.39 29.91
N GLY A 41 9.11 10.88 28.70
CA GLY A 41 10.08 11.37 27.71
C GLY A 41 11.49 10.82 27.86
N SER A 42 11.71 9.84 28.74
CA SER A 42 12.98 9.11 28.83
C SER A 42 13.07 8.07 27.73
N GLU A 43 14.30 7.68 27.38
CA GLU A 43 14.55 6.61 26.41
C GLU A 43 15.47 5.55 27.02
N PHE A 44 15.23 4.29 26.67
CA PHE A 44 16.09 3.18 27.04
C PHE A 44 16.20 2.17 25.93
N CYS A 45 17.23 1.31 26.02
CA CYS A 45 17.43 0.23 25.06
C CYS A 45 17.32 -1.12 25.76
N VAL A 46 16.66 -2.06 25.07
CA VAL A 46 16.59 -3.47 25.48
C VAL A 46 17.19 -4.32 24.36
N VAL A 47 18.07 -5.22 24.73
CA VAL A 47 18.58 -6.25 23.81
C VAL A 47 17.94 -7.58 24.17
N ILE A 48 17.39 -8.24 23.17
CA ILE A 48 16.71 -9.51 23.27
C ILE A 48 17.41 -10.49 22.35
N ASP A 49 17.89 -11.59 22.92
CA ASP A 49 18.29 -12.74 22.12
C ASP A 49 17.02 -13.42 21.63
N ASN A 50 16.85 -13.53 20.34
CA ASN A 50 15.64 -13.96 19.69
C ASN A 50 15.93 -15.13 18.74
N ASP A 51 15.09 -16.16 18.79
CA ASP A 51 15.04 -17.13 17.71
C ASP A 51 14.14 -16.53 16.60
N TYR A 52 14.56 -16.66 15.35
CA TYR A 52 13.88 -16.04 14.19
C TYR A 52 12.37 -16.26 14.16
N ASP A 53 11.87 -17.34 14.71
CA ASP A 53 10.46 -17.70 14.74
C ASP A 53 9.74 -17.27 16.05
N THR A 54 10.45 -16.65 16.99
CA THR A 54 9.87 -16.26 18.29
C THR A 54 9.29 -14.84 18.19
N ARG A 55 8.01 -14.71 18.41
CA ARG A 55 7.35 -13.40 18.48
C ARG A 55 7.78 -12.67 19.75
N LEU A 56 8.16 -11.39 19.61
CA LEU A 56 8.55 -10.55 20.75
C LEU A 56 7.39 -10.24 21.72
N GLY A 57 6.14 -10.60 21.37
CA GLY A 57 4.97 -10.37 22.20
C GLY A 57 4.50 -8.92 22.25
N ILE A 58 4.98 -8.08 21.33
CA ILE A 58 4.53 -6.69 21.21
C ILE A 58 3.26 -6.66 20.37
N HIS A 59 2.24 -5.95 20.83
CA HIS A 59 0.99 -5.73 20.15
C HIS A 59 0.84 -4.25 19.82
N PHE A 60 0.31 -3.97 18.65
CA PHE A 60 0.04 -2.61 18.18
C PHE A 60 -1.44 -2.47 17.87
N ASP A 61 -2.03 -1.33 18.23
CA ASP A 61 -3.44 -1.02 17.94
C ASP A 61 -3.63 -0.58 16.48
N GLU A 62 -2.58 -0.09 15.84
CA GLU A 62 -2.59 0.43 14.47
C GLU A 62 -1.55 -0.29 13.60
N ILE A 63 -1.83 -0.38 12.29
CA ILE A 63 -0.94 -0.97 11.29
C ILE A 63 0.13 0.04 10.86
N ALA A 64 -0.29 1.31 10.71
CA ALA A 64 0.53 2.42 10.25
C ALA A 64 0.69 3.45 11.39
N PHE A 65 1.85 3.49 12.03
CA PHE A 65 2.10 4.32 13.22
C PHE A 65 2.26 5.81 12.86
N ASP A 66 2.59 6.11 11.61
CA ASP A 66 2.61 7.45 11.03
C ASP A 66 1.26 7.86 10.40
N GLY A 67 0.23 7.06 10.59
CA GLY A 67 -1.11 7.20 10.02
C GLY A 67 -1.27 6.57 8.64
N GLU A 68 -2.51 6.20 8.33
CA GLU A 68 -2.88 5.62 7.04
C GLU A 68 -2.99 6.70 5.96
N ARG A 69 -2.54 6.38 4.74
CA ARG A 69 -2.63 7.29 3.60
C ARG A 69 -4.02 7.28 3.01
N ARG A 70 -4.59 8.47 2.90
CA ARG A 70 -5.92 8.67 2.34
C ARG A 70 -5.85 8.87 0.83
N CYS A 71 -6.86 8.31 0.14
CA CYS A 71 -7.06 8.53 -1.27
C CYS A 71 -7.49 9.98 -1.55
N ALA A 72 -6.77 10.65 -2.46
CA ALA A 72 -7.09 12.00 -2.91
C ALA A 72 -7.80 12.02 -4.28
N ASN A 73 -8.10 10.85 -4.86
CA ASN A 73 -8.77 10.73 -6.14
C ASN A 73 -10.30 10.96 -5.98
N LYS A 74 -10.92 11.36 -7.09
CA LYS A 74 -12.37 11.52 -7.22
C LYS A 74 -12.86 10.71 -8.40
N CYS A 75 -12.66 9.39 -8.31
CA CYS A 75 -13.00 8.47 -9.40
C CYS A 75 -14.49 8.59 -9.76
N VAL A 76 -14.78 8.56 -11.05
CA VAL A 76 -16.17 8.62 -11.56
C VAL A 76 -17.04 7.46 -11.05
N PHE A 77 -16.41 6.39 -10.61
CA PHE A 77 -17.03 5.17 -10.07
C PHE A 77 -16.76 4.96 -8.57
N CYS A 78 -16.33 5.99 -7.82
CA CYS A 78 -15.99 5.82 -6.41
C CYS A 78 -17.22 5.47 -5.57
N PHE A 79 -17.34 4.22 -5.15
CA PHE A 79 -18.47 3.76 -4.35
C PHE A 79 -18.55 4.45 -2.97
N ILE A 80 -17.39 4.89 -2.41
CA ILE A 80 -17.39 5.61 -1.14
C ILE A 80 -17.97 7.02 -1.31
N ASP A 81 -17.66 7.71 -2.43
CA ASP A 81 -18.20 9.06 -2.70
C ASP A 81 -19.71 9.01 -3.02
N GLN A 82 -20.25 7.83 -3.38
CA GLN A 82 -21.66 7.59 -3.68
C GLN A 82 -22.47 7.18 -2.45
N LEU A 83 -21.83 6.95 -1.29
CA LEU A 83 -22.52 6.54 -0.07
C LEU A 83 -23.47 7.65 0.44
N PRO A 84 -24.67 7.28 0.94
CA PRO A 84 -25.57 8.23 1.57
C PRO A 84 -24.90 8.97 2.73
N ALA A 85 -25.21 10.25 2.91
CA ALA A 85 -24.73 11.03 4.03
C ALA A 85 -25.30 10.51 5.37
N GLY A 86 -24.55 10.69 6.46
CA GLY A 86 -25.00 10.38 7.82
C GLY A 86 -24.77 8.96 8.30
N MET A 87 -24.04 8.14 7.55
CA MET A 87 -23.59 6.81 8.01
C MET A 87 -22.43 6.92 9.02
N ARG A 88 -22.03 5.79 9.63
CA ARG A 88 -20.87 5.74 10.52
C ARG A 88 -19.60 6.23 9.81
N LYS A 89 -18.74 6.98 10.50
CA LYS A 89 -17.55 7.63 9.91
C LYS A 89 -16.60 6.65 9.22
N SER A 90 -16.49 5.42 9.73
CA SER A 90 -15.59 4.41 9.19
C SER A 90 -15.89 3.99 7.74
N VAL A 91 -17.15 4.09 7.27
CA VAL A 91 -17.49 3.72 5.88
C VAL A 91 -17.05 4.78 4.85
N TYR A 92 -16.76 6.00 5.30
CA TYR A 92 -16.25 7.08 4.43
C TYR A 92 -14.73 7.15 4.38
N PHE A 93 -14.06 6.20 5.01
CA PHE A 93 -12.61 6.12 4.94
C PHE A 93 -12.19 5.61 3.56
N LYS A 94 -11.43 6.43 2.83
CA LYS A 94 -10.87 6.10 1.52
C LYS A 94 -9.37 5.94 1.71
N ASP A 95 -8.90 4.71 1.71
CA ASP A 95 -7.48 4.42 1.73
C ASP A 95 -6.87 4.40 0.31
N ASP A 96 -5.59 4.72 0.24
CA ASP A 96 -4.75 4.53 -0.94
C ASP A 96 -3.32 4.28 -0.46
N ASP A 97 -3.20 3.34 0.49
CA ASP A 97 -1.95 3.02 1.19
C ASP A 97 -1.41 1.67 0.72
N TYR A 98 -0.22 1.68 0.11
CA TYR A 98 0.42 0.46 -0.38
C TYR A 98 0.69 -0.57 0.72
N ARG A 99 0.81 -0.13 1.99
CA ARG A 99 0.98 -1.02 3.14
C ARG A 99 -0.27 -1.86 3.38
N LEU A 100 -1.45 -1.24 3.26
CA LEU A 100 -2.73 -1.95 3.35
C LEU A 100 -2.94 -2.87 2.13
N SER A 101 -2.45 -2.46 0.96
CA SER A 101 -2.44 -3.34 -0.21
C SER A 101 -1.66 -4.63 0.08
N PHE A 102 -0.44 -4.53 0.58
CA PHE A 102 0.39 -5.68 0.91
C PHE A 102 -0.18 -6.53 2.07
N LEU A 103 -0.65 -5.90 3.15
CA LEU A 103 -1.06 -6.60 4.37
C LEU A 103 -2.48 -7.16 4.32
N GLN A 104 -3.38 -6.51 3.58
CA GLN A 104 -4.82 -6.81 3.61
C GLN A 104 -5.44 -7.06 2.23
N GLY A 105 -4.68 -6.84 1.15
CA GLY A 105 -5.18 -7.01 -0.21
C GLY A 105 -6.04 -5.83 -0.71
N ASN A 106 -5.93 -4.65 -0.11
CA ASN A 106 -6.66 -3.48 -0.56
C ASN A 106 -6.14 -3.03 -1.93
N PHE A 107 -7.06 -2.77 -2.86
CA PHE A 107 -6.69 -2.23 -4.16
C PHE A 107 -6.36 -0.74 -4.06
N VAL A 108 -5.13 -0.38 -4.44
CA VAL A 108 -4.60 0.99 -4.37
C VAL A 108 -4.27 1.54 -5.76
N THR A 109 -4.38 2.85 -5.92
CA THR A 109 -4.17 3.49 -7.23
C THR A 109 -2.71 3.78 -7.54
N LEU A 110 -1.82 3.74 -6.57
CA LEU A 110 -0.42 4.13 -6.64
C LEU A 110 -0.18 5.61 -7.05
N THR A 111 -1.23 6.44 -7.09
CA THR A 111 -1.11 7.85 -7.52
C THR A 111 -0.39 8.74 -6.51
N ASN A 112 -0.33 8.31 -5.26
CA ASN A 112 0.27 9.04 -4.14
C ASN A 112 1.66 8.49 -3.74
N LEU A 113 2.22 7.53 -4.49
CA LEU A 113 3.54 7.00 -4.20
C LEU A 113 4.64 7.99 -4.53
N THR A 114 5.62 8.08 -3.64
CA THR A 114 6.90 8.73 -3.88
C THR A 114 7.94 7.74 -4.42
N ASP A 115 9.07 8.21 -4.89
CA ASP A 115 10.16 7.32 -5.32
C ASP A 115 10.72 6.52 -4.14
N SER A 116 10.79 7.13 -2.95
CA SER A 116 11.20 6.43 -1.73
C SER A 116 10.23 5.32 -1.32
N ASP A 117 8.93 5.46 -1.61
CA ASP A 117 7.97 4.38 -1.39
C ASP A 117 8.22 3.19 -2.31
N ILE A 118 8.48 3.46 -3.59
CA ILE A 118 8.79 2.40 -4.56
C ILE A 118 10.10 1.68 -4.17
N GLU A 119 11.10 2.43 -3.77
CA GLU A 119 12.36 1.84 -3.29
C GLU A 119 12.15 0.98 -2.05
N ARG A 120 11.29 1.43 -1.13
CA ARG A 120 10.93 0.65 0.05
C ARG A 120 10.16 -0.63 -0.30
N ILE A 121 9.17 -0.55 -1.20
CA ILE A 121 8.42 -1.72 -1.71
C ILE A 121 9.40 -2.75 -2.26
N ILE A 122 10.34 -2.31 -3.08
CA ILE A 122 11.35 -3.17 -3.71
C ILE A 122 12.31 -3.75 -2.66
N HIS A 123 12.86 -2.91 -1.78
CA HIS A 123 13.82 -3.32 -0.76
C HIS A 123 13.24 -4.35 0.22
N LEU A 124 12.02 -4.10 0.70
CA LEU A 124 11.34 -5.00 1.63
C LEU A 124 10.59 -6.15 0.91
N ARG A 125 10.62 -6.17 -0.44
CA ARG A 125 9.95 -7.16 -1.28
C ARG A 125 8.46 -7.30 -0.94
N LEU A 126 7.75 -6.17 -0.85
CA LEU A 126 6.32 -6.15 -0.53
C LEU A 126 5.52 -6.68 -1.72
N SER A 127 5.26 -7.96 -1.72
CA SER A 127 4.65 -8.73 -2.81
C SER A 127 3.70 -9.80 -2.23
N PRO A 128 2.51 -10.01 -2.79
CA PRO A 128 1.93 -9.25 -3.91
C PRO A 128 1.35 -7.89 -3.48
N LEU A 129 1.16 -7.01 -4.45
CA LEU A 129 0.36 -5.79 -4.31
C LEU A 129 -0.96 -5.93 -5.09
N TYR A 130 -1.99 -5.16 -4.68
CA TYR A 130 -3.28 -5.10 -5.37
C TYR A 130 -3.45 -3.69 -5.95
N VAL A 131 -3.54 -3.58 -7.28
CA VAL A 131 -3.42 -2.31 -7.98
C VAL A 131 -4.65 -1.98 -8.80
N SER A 132 -5.27 -0.85 -8.50
CA SER A 132 -6.35 -0.24 -9.27
C SER A 132 -5.75 0.46 -10.52
N VAL A 133 -5.72 -0.25 -11.64
CA VAL A 133 -5.15 0.24 -12.90
C VAL A 133 -6.17 1.08 -13.67
N HIS A 134 -7.33 0.52 -13.96
CA HIS A 134 -8.47 1.05 -14.69
C HIS A 134 -8.23 1.34 -16.17
N SER A 135 -7.06 1.84 -16.55
CA SER A 135 -6.56 2.00 -17.91
C SER A 135 -5.04 2.16 -17.89
N THR A 136 -4.36 1.65 -18.90
CA THR A 136 -2.93 1.88 -19.15
C THR A 136 -2.68 3.16 -19.95
N ASP A 137 -3.71 3.69 -20.64
CA ASP A 137 -3.68 5.02 -21.22
C ASP A 137 -3.81 6.09 -20.12
N GLU A 138 -2.80 6.94 -20.03
CA GLU A 138 -2.68 7.91 -18.94
C GLU A 138 -3.76 9.01 -18.96
N GLU A 139 -4.26 9.40 -20.11
CA GLU A 139 -5.30 10.42 -20.23
C GLU A 139 -6.64 9.85 -19.76
N THR A 140 -7.01 8.68 -20.27
CA THR A 140 -8.20 7.94 -19.86
C THR A 140 -8.14 7.63 -18.35
N ARG A 141 -7.00 7.17 -17.87
CA ARG A 141 -6.83 6.87 -16.45
C ARG A 141 -7.02 8.10 -15.57
N ARG A 142 -6.43 9.26 -15.94
CA ARG A 142 -6.64 10.51 -15.19
C ARG A 142 -8.10 10.96 -15.22
N ALA A 143 -8.78 10.80 -16.34
CA ALA A 143 -10.21 11.10 -16.43
C ALA A 143 -11.04 10.22 -15.49
N LEU A 144 -10.81 8.89 -15.49
CA LEU A 144 -11.47 7.93 -14.61
C LEU A 144 -11.23 8.22 -13.13
N LEU A 145 -10.01 8.61 -12.76
CA LEU A 145 -9.63 8.93 -11.38
C LEU A 145 -10.05 10.33 -10.91
N GLY A 146 -10.76 11.10 -11.76
CA GLY A 146 -11.12 12.49 -11.45
C GLY A 146 -9.90 13.41 -11.34
N ARG A 147 -8.84 13.12 -12.10
CA ARG A 147 -7.56 13.84 -12.15
C ARG A 147 -7.28 14.47 -13.53
N ALA A 148 -8.30 14.66 -14.33
CA ALA A 148 -8.13 15.30 -15.66
C ALA A 148 -7.35 16.62 -15.53
N GLY A 149 -6.30 16.79 -16.33
CA GLY A 149 -5.42 17.96 -16.30
C GLY A 149 -4.46 18.03 -15.09
N ILE A 150 -4.46 17.06 -14.18
CA ILE A 150 -3.55 17.01 -13.02
C ILE A 150 -2.48 15.94 -13.27
N ALA A 151 -1.22 16.31 -13.10
CA ALA A 151 -0.13 15.34 -13.18
C ALA A 151 -0.25 14.29 -12.06
N THR A 152 -0.21 13.01 -12.43
CA THR A 152 -0.17 11.88 -11.51
C THR A 152 1.04 11.01 -11.84
N ARG A 153 1.44 10.15 -10.93
CA ARG A 153 2.47 9.14 -11.23
C ARG A 153 1.98 8.24 -12.36
N PRO A 154 2.73 8.10 -13.46
CA PRO A 154 2.36 7.23 -14.57
C PRO A 154 2.28 5.77 -14.13
N ILE A 155 1.21 5.06 -14.52
CA ILE A 155 0.97 3.70 -14.04
C ILE A 155 1.93 2.69 -14.69
N MET A 156 2.06 2.69 -16.00
CA MET A 156 2.88 1.68 -16.71
C MET A 156 4.37 1.74 -16.36
N PRO A 157 5.03 2.92 -16.32
CA PRO A 157 6.41 3.00 -15.82
C PRO A 157 6.56 2.50 -14.38
N THR A 158 5.56 2.74 -13.54
CA THR A 158 5.57 2.26 -12.14
C THR A 158 5.46 0.73 -12.08
N LEU A 159 4.51 0.14 -12.80
CA LEU A 159 4.32 -1.32 -12.85
C LEU A 159 5.54 -2.03 -13.46
N LYS A 160 6.13 -1.48 -14.53
CA LYS A 160 7.35 -2.01 -15.13
C LYS A 160 8.50 -2.02 -14.12
N ARG A 161 8.72 -0.93 -13.39
CA ARG A 161 9.76 -0.86 -12.35
C ARG A 161 9.55 -1.89 -11.24
N LEU A 162 8.31 -2.10 -10.79
CA LEU A 162 7.97 -3.13 -9.82
C LEU A 162 8.19 -4.54 -10.38
N SER A 163 7.77 -4.78 -11.62
CA SER A 163 7.96 -6.05 -12.33
C SER A 163 9.45 -6.40 -12.50
N GLU A 164 10.28 -5.47 -12.95
CA GLU A 164 11.73 -5.62 -13.09
C GLU A 164 12.41 -5.96 -11.75
N ALA A 165 11.84 -5.49 -10.64
CA ALA A 165 12.30 -5.82 -9.29
C ALA A 165 11.73 -7.14 -8.74
N GLY A 166 10.89 -7.86 -9.50
CA GLY A 166 10.26 -9.13 -9.10
C GLY A 166 9.15 -8.96 -8.08
N ILE A 167 8.47 -7.82 -8.08
CA ILE A 167 7.26 -7.60 -7.27
C ILE A 167 6.06 -8.08 -8.08
N GLU A 168 5.32 -9.03 -7.52
CA GLU A 168 4.06 -9.53 -8.07
C GLU A 168 2.91 -8.57 -7.72
N PHE A 169 1.94 -8.45 -8.61
CA PHE A 169 0.74 -7.67 -8.34
C PHE A 169 -0.51 -8.26 -9.04
N HIS A 170 -1.66 -7.97 -8.44
CA HIS A 170 -2.98 -8.23 -8.99
C HIS A 170 -3.58 -6.92 -9.47
N ALA A 171 -3.92 -6.83 -10.75
CA ALA A 171 -4.49 -5.63 -11.36
C ALA A 171 -6.02 -5.67 -11.33
N GLN A 172 -6.65 -4.50 -11.20
CA GLN A 172 -8.09 -4.35 -11.30
C GLN A 172 -8.45 -3.21 -12.27
N VAL A 173 -9.48 -3.46 -13.07
CA VAL A 173 -10.15 -2.49 -13.92
C VAL A 173 -11.61 -2.41 -13.50
N VAL A 174 -12.07 -1.23 -13.12
CA VAL A 174 -13.50 -0.93 -13.09
C VAL A 174 -13.89 -0.49 -14.49
N LEU A 175 -14.72 -1.28 -15.16
CA LEU A 175 -15.14 -1.04 -16.53
C LEU A 175 -16.28 -0.03 -16.55
N VAL A 176 -16.04 1.13 -17.18
CA VAL A 176 -16.99 2.21 -17.34
C VAL A 176 -17.32 2.36 -18.82
N PRO A 177 -18.53 1.95 -19.27
CA PRO A 177 -18.91 2.03 -20.68
C PRO A 177 -18.74 3.44 -21.26
N GLY A 178 -18.14 3.51 -22.44
CA GLY A 178 -17.84 4.76 -23.15
C GLY A 178 -16.60 5.51 -22.65
N LEU A 179 -15.88 5.01 -21.63
CA LEU A 179 -14.63 5.61 -21.15
C LEU A 179 -13.44 4.68 -21.31
N ASN A 180 -13.48 3.47 -20.77
CA ASN A 180 -12.37 2.54 -20.84
C ASN A 180 -12.76 1.15 -21.37
N ASP A 181 -13.86 1.06 -22.12
CA ASP A 181 -14.29 -0.14 -22.84
C ASP A 181 -13.70 -0.23 -24.26
N GLY A 182 -14.10 -1.25 -25.02
CA GLY A 182 -13.65 -1.47 -26.40
C GLY A 182 -12.14 -1.52 -26.51
N THR A 183 -11.58 -0.76 -27.44
CA THR A 183 -10.14 -0.72 -27.74
C THR A 183 -9.27 -0.27 -26.57
N MET A 184 -9.80 0.56 -25.66
CA MET A 184 -9.08 0.98 -24.46
C MET A 184 -8.91 -0.20 -23.47
N LEU A 185 -9.93 -1.02 -23.36
CA LEU A 185 -9.84 -2.23 -22.54
C LEU A 185 -8.90 -3.26 -23.16
N GLU A 186 -8.99 -3.48 -24.46
CA GLU A 186 -8.12 -4.39 -25.21
C GLU A 186 -6.65 -3.99 -25.00
N GLN A 187 -6.30 -2.71 -25.21
CA GLN A 187 -4.97 -2.20 -24.97
C GLN A 187 -4.51 -2.41 -23.51
N THR A 188 -5.39 -2.15 -22.55
CA THR A 188 -5.08 -2.34 -21.13
C THR A 188 -4.79 -3.81 -20.80
N ILE A 189 -5.54 -4.74 -21.40
CA ILE A 189 -5.32 -6.18 -21.23
C ILE A 189 -3.97 -6.59 -21.83
N GLU A 190 -3.65 -6.14 -23.03
CA GLU A 190 -2.39 -6.44 -23.71
C GLU A 190 -1.18 -5.90 -22.92
N ASP A 191 -1.22 -4.63 -22.55
CA ASP A 191 -0.15 -3.98 -21.77
C ASP A 191 0.12 -4.69 -20.43
N LEU A 192 -0.93 -5.17 -19.76
CA LEU A 192 -0.80 -5.90 -18.49
C LEU A 192 -0.35 -7.35 -18.71
N ALA A 193 -0.78 -7.98 -19.80
CA ALA A 193 -0.32 -9.33 -20.18
C ALA A 193 1.18 -9.36 -20.47
N ASP A 194 1.73 -8.30 -21.06
CA ASP A 194 3.17 -8.15 -21.30
C ASP A 194 4.01 -8.08 -20.01
N LEU A 195 3.37 -7.82 -18.86
CA LEU A 195 4.01 -7.84 -17.55
C LEU A 195 3.92 -9.20 -16.84
N TRP A 196 3.42 -10.24 -17.50
CA TRP A 196 3.46 -11.60 -16.95
C TRP A 196 4.92 -12.06 -16.72
N PRO A 197 5.28 -12.76 -15.62
CA PRO A 197 4.38 -13.25 -14.56
C PRO A 197 4.14 -12.27 -13.41
N SER A 198 4.75 -11.09 -13.40
CA SER A 198 4.60 -10.10 -12.31
C SER A 198 3.14 -9.62 -12.18
N CYS A 199 2.44 -9.38 -13.30
CA CYS A 199 0.99 -9.23 -13.29
C CYS A 199 0.33 -10.61 -13.20
N ALA A 200 0.08 -11.08 -11.97
CA ALA A 200 -0.42 -12.42 -11.71
C ALA A 200 -1.89 -12.61 -12.09
N SER A 201 -2.68 -11.55 -12.04
CA SER A 201 -4.08 -11.58 -12.48
C SER A 201 -4.60 -10.19 -12.83
N LEU A 202 -5.63 -10.16 -13.68
CA LEU A 202 -6.42 -8.98 -13.98
C LEU A 202 -7.90 -9.27 -13.68
N GLY A 203 -8.45 -8.54 -12.71
CA GLY A 203 -9.87 -8.52 -12.43
C GLY A 203 -10.58 -7.39 -13.18
N ILE A 204 -11.61 -7.70 -13.94
CA ILE A 204 -12.44 -6.69 -14.61
C ILE A 204 -13.82 -6.73 -13.96
N VAL A 205 -14.23 -5.60 -13.36
CA VAL A 205 -15.50 -5.48 -12.66
C VAL A 205 -16.34 -4.38 -13.31
N PRO A 206 -17.65 -4.59 -13.50
CA PRO A 206 -18.50 -3.53 -14.04
C PRO A 206 -18.64 -2.39 -13.04
N VAL A 207 -18.81 -1.16 -13.55
CA VAL A 207 -19.24 -0.03 -12.73
C VAL A 207 -20.62 -0.29 -12.14
N GLY A 208 -20.81 0.02 -10.86
CA GLY A 208 -22.09 -0.09 -10.16
C GLY A 208 -22.93 1.17 -10.29
#